data_71bd6c3540b6504833b5ebabe0d3f51c
#
_entry.id   71bd6c3540b6504833b5ebabe0d3f51c
#
_cell.length_a   1.000
_cell.length_b   1.000
_cell.length_c   1.000
_cell.angle_alpha   90.00
_cell.angle_beta   90.00
_cell.angle_gamma   90.00
#
_symmetry.space_group_name_H-M   'P 1'
#
loop_
_entity.id
_entity.type
_entity.pdbx_description
1 polymer ?
#
loop_
_entity_poly.entity_id
_entity_poly.type
_entity_poly.pdbx_seq_one_letter_code
_entity_poly.pdbx_strand_id
1 'polypeptide(L)'
;MSWWRTQRTGLIAVAIAAVAMVSATAWLDIAPSIRPTDRVIDADTTVDIAGQTLTLGPTEWAEFEAPAGTRTLSVRLSSSGGSAASPCGQTTLTEIDADRTWLSSRADLDVPYDEGESSCIAEPASYRILLTFLLPDDADGPFLLDIEGSDDDLARFRIEP
;
A
#
# COMPACT_ATOMS: atom_id res chain seq x y z
N MET A 1 -1.99 -60.49 9.67
CA MET A 1 -1.00 -59.39 9.44
C MET A 1 -1.07 -58.82 8.00
N SER A 2 -2.24 -58.80 7.35
CA SER A 2 -2.39 -58.28 5.97
C SER A 2 -2.95 -56.86 5.86
N TRP A 3 -3.59 -56.36 6.90
CA TRP A 3 -4.23 -55.03 6.91
C TRP A 3 -3.25 -53.89 6.62
N TRP A 4 -2.05 -53.93 7.17
CA TRP A 4 -0.97 -52.93 6.97
C TRP A 4 -0.48 -52.86 5.51
N ARG A 5 -0.45 -54.01 4.81
CA ARG A 5 0.00 -54.02 3.41
C ARG A 5 -1.05 -53.43 2.48
N THR A 6 -2.33 -53.59 2.77
CA THR A 6 -3.42 -53.05 1.93
C THR A 6 -3.59 -51.54 2.12
N GLN A 7 -3.31 -51.03 3.33
CA GLN A 7 -3.43 -49.58 3.60
C GLN A 7 -2.16 -48.76 3.32
N ARG A 8 -1.04 -49.39 3.10
CA ARG A 8 0.23 -48.71 2.83
C ARG A 8 0.17 -47.75 1.64
N THR A 9 -0.48 -48.14 0.57
CA THR A 9 -0.68 -47.35 -0.64
C THR A 9 -1.56 -46.13 -0.38
N GLY A 10 -2.64 -46.31 0.41
CA GLY A 10 -3.53 -45.22 0.82
C GLY A 10 -2.84 -44.20 1.72
N LEU A 11 -2.04 -44.66 2.69
CA LEU A 11 -1.26 -43.78 3.57
C LEU A 11 -0.21 -42.97 2.81
N ILE A 12 0.47 -43.59 1.85
CA ILE A 12 1.43 -42.91 0.98
C ILE A 12 0.72 -41.84 0.14
N ALA A 13 -0.43 -42.17 -0.44
CA ALA A 13 -1.20 -41.22 -1.24
C ALA A 13 -1.65 -40.00 -0.40
N VAL A 14 -2.14 -40.23 0.83
CA VAL A 14 -2.52 -39.14 1.76
C VAL A 14 -1.32 -38.30 2.16
N ALA A 15 -0.18 -38.91 2.45
CA ALA A 15 1.04 -38.18 2.78
C ALA A 15 1.53 -37.31 1.61
N ILE A 16 1.50 -37.82 0.38
CA ILE A 16 1.87 -37.05 -0.81
C ILE A 16 0.87 -35.89 -1.02
N ALA A 17 -0.44 -36.13 -0.87
CA ALA A 17 -1.43 -35.08 -1.01
C ALA A 17 -1.27 -33.99 0.07
N ALA A 18 -0.98 -34.34 1.32
CA ALA A 18 -0.71 -33.39 2.39
C ALA A 18 0.54 -32.54 2.12
N VAL A 19 1.64 -33.17 1.68
CA VAL A 19 2.86 -32.44 1.31
C VAL A 19 2.61 -31.50 0.13
N ALA A 20 1.89 -31.94 -0.90
CA ALA A 20 1.53 -31.11 -2.05
C ALA A 20 0.67 -29.91 -1.64
N MET A 21 -0.32 -30.12 -0.74
CA MET A 21 -1.17 -29.05 -0.23
C MET A 21 -0.38 -28.03 0.59
N VAL A 22 0.48 -28.48 1.52
CA VAL A 22 1.33 -27.58 2.31
C VAL A 22 2.30 -26.82 1.43
N SER A 23 2.89 -27.48 0.42
CA SER A 23 3.80 -26.82 -0.52
C SER A 23 3.07 -25.77 -1.38
N ALA A 24 1.84 -26.07 -1.81
CA ALA A 24 1.04 -25.14 -2.59
C ALA A 24 0.60 -23.92 -1.76
N THR A 25 0.18 -24.11 -0.51
CA THR A 25 -0.18 -23.00 0.38
C THR A 25 1.05 -22.16 0.73
N ALA A 26 2.16 -22.79 1.10
CA ALA A 26 3.41 -22.09 1.35
C ALA A 26 3.89 -21.29 0.13
N TRP A 27 3.76 -21.86 -1.08
CA TRP A 27 4.10 -21.13 -2.31
C TRP A 27 3.16 -19.95 -2.57
N LEU A 28 1.85 -20.11 -2.35
CA LEU A 28 0.87 -19.02 -2.51
C LEU A 28 1.06 -17.90 -1.49
N ASP A 29 1.51 -18.22 -0.28
CA ASP A 29 1.81 -17.23 0.76
C ASP A 29 3.16 -16.51 0.50
N ILE A 30 4.14 -17.21 -0.06
CA ILE A 30 5.49 -16.67 -0.32
C ILE A 30 5.55 -15.95 -1.68
N ALA A 31 4.85 -16.43 -2.70
CA ALA A 31 4.89 -15.85 -4.04
C ALA A 31 4.51 -14.36 -4.10
N PRO A 32 3.53 -13.87 -3.31
CA PRO A 32 3.25 -12.43 -3.24
C PRO A 32 4.35 -11.61 -2.57
N SER A 33 5.15 -12.21 -1.69
CA SER A 33 6.26 -11.53 -0.99
C SER A 33 7.57 -11.53 -1.79
N ILE A 34 7.66 -12.34 -2.84
CA ILE A 34 8.74 -12.29 -3.84
C ILE A 34 8.26 -11.42 -5.02
N ARG A 35 7.81 -10.20 -4.74
CA ARG A 35 7.58 -9.23 -5.81
C ARG A 35 8.95 -8.84 -6.38
N PRO A 36 9.06 -8.62 -7.71
CA PRO A 36 10.24 -7.95 -8.24
C PRO A 36 10.43 -6.65 -7.45
N THR A 37 11.65 -6.29 -7.18
CA THR A 37 11.97 -5.04 -6.48
C THR A 37 11.36 -3.91 -7.30
N ASP A 38 10.34 -3.25 -6.75
CA ASP A 38 9.70 -2.13 -7.41
C ASP A 38 10.78 -1.11 -7.79
N ARG A 39 10.66 -0.55 -8.96
CA ARG A 39 11.53 0.54 -9.37
C ARG A 39 11.15 1.77 -8.57
N VAL A 40 11.91 2.07 -7.54
CA VAL A 40 11.68 3.26 -6.71
C VAL A 40 12.10 4.51 -7.48
N ILE A 41 11.18 5.43 -7.59
CA ILE A 41 11.37 6.76 -8.19
C ILE A 41 11.27 7.77 -7.05
N ASP A 42 12.44 8.22 -6.57
CA ASP A 42 12.49 9.26 -5.54
C ASP A 42 12.07 10.61 -6.14
N ALA A 43 11.14 11.26 -5.48
CA ALA A 43 10.58 12.54 -5.89
C ALA A 43 10.68 13.59 -4.79
N ASP A 44 11.15 14.78 -5.13
CA ASP A 44 11.14 15.91 -4.20
C ASP A 44 9.70 16.44 -4.04
N THR A 45 9.08 16.82 -5.15
CA THR A 45 7.73 17.41 -5.17
C THR A 45 6.84 16.86 -6.27
N THR A 46 7.40 16.33 -7.36
CA THR A 46 6.64 15.90 -8.54
C THR A 46 7.21 14.61 -9.11
N VAL A 47 6.34 13.70 -9.53
CA VAL A 47 6.69 12.42 -10.13
C VAL A 47 5.70 12.04 -11.21
N ASP A 48 6.17 11.39 -12.26
CA ASP A 48 5.34 10.76 -13.28
C ASP A 48 5.17 9.28 -12.95
N ILE A 49 3.95 8.87 -12.69
CA ILE A 49 3.59 7.48 -12.35
C ILE A 49 2.19 7.15 -12.87
N ALA A 50 1.96 5.92 -13.25
CA ALA A 50 0.65 5.44 -13.73
C ALA A 50 0.06 6.31 -14.87
N GLY A 51 0.92 6.86 -15.74
CA GLY A 51 0.50 7.72 -16.86
C GLY A 51 -0.02 9.09 -16.46
N GLN A 52 0.27 9.55 -15.25
CA GLN A 52 -0.13 10.85 -14.72
C GLN A 52 1.01 11.48 -13.91
N THR A 53 1.00 12.80 -13.79
CA THR A 53 1.96 13.54 -12.99
C THR A 53 1.35 13.85 -11.63
N LEU A 54 1.95 13.33 -10.56
CA LEU A 54 1.59 13.63 -9.19
C LEU A 54 2.48 14.74 -8.64
N THR A 55 1.87 15.70 -7.96
CA THR A 55 2.58 16.79 -7.29
C THR A 55 2.20 16.78 -5.82
N LEU A 56 3.20 16.71 -4.94
CA LEU A 56 3.03 16.79 -3.50
C LEU A 56 2.57 18.20 -3.12
N GLY A 57 1.48 18.27 -2.36
CA GLY A 57 0.93 19.48 -1.77
C GLY A 57 1.23 19.58 -0.27
N PRO A 58 0.46 20.37 0.47
CA PRO A 58 0.64 20.53 1.91
C PRO A 58 0.32 19.25 2.68
N THR A 59 0.98 19.14 3.83
CA THR A 59 0.71 18.12 4.84
C THR A 59 0.19 18.80 6.10
N GLU A 60 -0.79 18.19 6.77
CA GLU A 60 -1.42 18.77 7.96
C GLU A 60 -1.65 17.72 9.04
N TRP A 61 -1.28 18.06 10.28
CA TRP A 61 -1.55 17.23 11.44
C TRP A 61 -2.93 17.54 12.04
N ALA A 62 -3.56 16.49 12.56
CA ALA A 62 -4.81 16.58 13.35
C ALA A 62 -5.97 17.32 12.64
N GLU A 63 -6.01 17.21 11.31
CA GLU A 63 -7.09 17.81 10.51
C GLU A 63 -8.44 17.11 10.74
N PHE A 64 -8.41 15.81 10.95
CA PHE A 64 -9.60 14.99 11.21
C PHE A 64 -9.55 14.41 12.62
N GLU A 65 -10.75 14.19 13.20
CA GLU A 65 -10.87 13.60 14.53
C GLU A 65 -10.30 12.18 14.55
N ALA A 66 -9.56 11.86 15.60
CA ALA A 66 -8.88 10.57 15.78
C ALA A 66 -9.18 9.97 17.17
N PRO A 67 -9.15 8.64 17.32
CA PRO A 67 -9.22 7.98 18.61
C PRO A 67 -8.13 8.43 19.57
N ALA A 68 -8.39 8.33 20.87
CA ALA A 68 -7.41 8.69 21.91
C ALA A 68 -6.10 7.90 21.77
N GLY A 69 -4.96 8.58 21.86
CA GLY A 69 -3.62 8.01 21.70
C GLY A 69 -3.17 7.93 20.24
N THR A 70 -3.95 8.52 19.32
CA THR A 70 -3.61 8.62 17.90
C THR A 70 -3.90 10.02 17.36
N ARG A 71 -3.29 10.35 16.23
CA ARG A 71 -3.52 11.59 15.50
C ARG A 71 -3.54 11.32 13.99
N THR A 72 -4.21 12.16 13.25
CA THR A 72 -4.23 12.08 11.79
C THR A 72 -3.10 12.88 11.17
N LEU A 73 -2.51 12.33 10.09
CA LEU A 73 -1.66 13.06 9.16
C LEU A 73 -2.34 13.05 7.80
N SER A 74 -2.68 14.22 7.31
CA SER A 74 -3.26 14.42 5.99
C SER A 74 -2.17 14.84 5.00
N VAL A 75 -2.11 14.16 3.86
CA VAL A 75 -1.19 14.47 2.76
C VAL A 75 -2.01 14.77 1.52
N ARG A 76 -1.87 15.96 0.99
CA ARG A 76 -2.54 16.37 -0.25
C ARG A 76 -1.62 16.21 -1.43
N LEU A 77 -2.17 15.65 -2.50
CA LEU A 77 -1.52 15.63 -3.80
C LEU A 77 -2.47 16.22 -4.85
N SER A 78 -1.90 16.71 -5.90
CA SER A 78 -2.63 17.04 -7.13
C SER A 78 -2.15 16.13 -8.25
N SER A 79 -3.10 15.61 -9.02
CA SER A 79 -2.81 14.88 -10.24
C SER A 79 -3.09 15.75 -11.45
N SER A 80 -2.19 15.72 -12.43
CA SER A 80 -2.50 16.12 -13.79
C SER A 80 -2.55 14.87 -14.65
N GLY A 81 -3.77 14.38 -14.92
CA GLY A 81 -3.98 13.17 -15.67
C GLY A 81 -3.60 13.34 -17.15
N GLY A 82 -3.14 12.24 -17.71
CA GLY A 82 -2.92 12.11 -19.16
C GLY A 82 -3.91 11.13 -19.79
N SER A 83 -3.88 11.02 -21.10
CA SER A 83 -4.73 10.04 -21.82
C SER A 83 -4.41 8.58 -21.46
N ALA A 84 -3.27 8.32 -20.82
CA ALA A 84 -2.81 7.00 -20.37
C ALA A 84 -2.93 6.83 -18.85
N ALA A 85 -3.64 7.75 -18.16
CA ALA A 85 -3.81 7.67 -16.71
C ALA A 85 -4.46 6.34 -16.30
N SER A 86 -3.88 5.69 -15.30
CA SER A 86 -4.38 4.46 -14.68
C SER A 86 -4.45 4.60 -13.15
N PRO A 87 -5.27 3.79 -12.47
CA PRO A 87 -5.30 3.79 -11.02
C PRO A 87 -3.93 3.43 -10.45
N CYS A 88 -3.57 4.04 -9.33
CA CYS A 88 -2.43 3.61 -8.53
C CYS A 88 -2.80 2.40 -7.67
N GLY A 89 -1.77 1.65 -7.27
CA GLY A 89 -1.89 0.59 -6.29
C GLY A 89 -1.96 1.12 -4.87
N GLN A 90 -1.37 0.37 -3.97
CA GLN A 90 -1.37 0.67 -2.55
C GLN A 90 -0.53 1.93 -2.23
N THR A 91 -1.01 2.69 -1.25
CA THR A 91 -0.27 3.83 -0.71
C THR A 91 0.11 3.55 0.73
N THR A 92 1.39 3.70 1.03
CA THR A 92 1.96 3.48 2.36
C THR A 92 2.72 4.68 2.87
N LEU A 93 2.69 4.89 4.18
CA LEU A 93 3.49 5.90 4.87
C LEU A 93 4.42 5.19 5.82
N THR A 94 5.73 5.38 5.69
CA THR A 94 6.74 4.75 6.56
C THR A 94 7.51 5.81 7.32
N GLU A 95 7.58 5.70 8.64
CA GLU A 95 8.44 6.52 9.48
C GLU A 95 9.88 6.04 9.37
N ILE A 96 10.80 6.94 9.02
CA ILE A 96 12.18 6.56 8.70
C ILE A 96 12.93 6.03 9.92
N ASP A 97 12.80 6.72 11.06
CA ASP A 97 13.63 6.45 12.24
C ASP A 97 13.13 5.21 13.03
N ALA A 98 11.85 4.92 12.98
CA ALA A 98 11.23 3.80 13.72
C ALA A 98 10.85 2.61 12.85
N ASP A 99 11.00 2.69 11.53
CA ASP A 99 10.64 1.66 10.55
C ASP A 99 9.20 1.16 10.74
N ARG A 100 8.29 2.09 11.08
CA ARG A 100 6.85 1.83 11.25
C ARG A 100 6.12 2.22 9.97
N THR A 101 5.21 1.36 9.50
CA THR A 101 4.49 1.58 8.25
C THR A 101 2.98 1.57 8.47
N TRP A 102 2.27 2.49 7.84
CA TRP A 102 0.82 2.63 7.90
C TRP A 102 0.22 2.69 6.50
N LEU A 103 -1.00 2.21 6.40
CA LEU A 103 -1.84 2.34 5.21
C LEU A 103 -2.74 3.57 5.35
N SER A 104 -3.24 4.08 4.22
CA SER A 104 -4.25 5.11 4.25
C SER A 104 -5.51 4.61 4.99
N SER A 105 -5.95 5.37 5.98
CA SER A 105 -7.09 5.06 6.87
C SER A 105 -8.31 5.91 6.58
N ARG A 106 -8.37 6.57 5.41
CA ARG A 106 -9.48 7.47 5.07
C ARG A 106 -10.86 6.84 5.22
N ALA A 107 -10.98 5.53 4.92
CA ALA A 107 -12.25 4.81 5.05
C ALA A 107 -12.71 4.63 6.51
N ASP A 108 -11.79 4.72 7.47
CA ASP A 108 -12.03 4.53 8.90
C ASP A 108 -12.24 5.87 9.63
N LEU A 109 -12.11 6.98 8.91
CA LEU A 109 -12.23 8.34 9.40
C LEU A 109 -13.39 9.06 8.70
N ASP A 110 -14.07 9.96 9.38
CA ASP A 110 -15.18 10.76 8.82
C ASP A 110 -14.64 11.87 7.88
N VAL A 111 -13.87 11.48 6.87
CA VAL A 111 -13.33 12.40 5.88
C VAL A 111 -14.36 12.68 4.80
N PRO A 112 -14.74 13.95 4.55
CA PRO A 112 -15.70 14.30 3.51
C PRO A 112 -15.24 13.84 2.11
N TYR A 113 -16.20 13.39 1.29
CA TYR A 113 -15.91 12.89 -0.07
C TYR A 113 -15.47 14.00 -1.03
N ASP A 114 -15.86 15.25 -0.80
CA ASP A 114 -15.55 16.40 -1.62
C ASP A 114 -14.14 16.98 -1.40
N GLU A 115 -13.41 16.49 -0.41
CA GLU A 115 -12.02 16.89 -0.13
C GLU A 115 -11.01 16.39 -1.18
N GLY A 116 -11.36 15.40 -1.99
CA GLY A 116 -10.54 14.81 -3.05
C GLY A 116 -10.68 13.30 -3.13
N GLU A 117 -9.98 12.68 -4.07
CA GLU A 117 -9.94 11.23 -4.22
C GLU A 117 -9.09 10.58 -3.12
N SER A 118 -9.34 9.32 -2.81
CA SER A 118 -8.56 8.53 -1.82
C SER A 118 -7.30 7.89 -2.40
N SER A 119 -7.17 7.89 -3.72
CA SER A 119 -6.02 7.33 -4.47
C SER A 119 -5.98 7.92 -5.87
N CYS A 120 -4.98 7.55 -6.66
CA CYS A 120 -5.00 7.89 -8.08
C CYS A 120 -6.12 7.13 -8.80
N ILE A 121 -6.78 7.82 -9.72
CA ILE A 121 -7.85 7.26 -10.56
C ILE A 121 -7.49 7.40 -12.05
N ALA A 122 -8.16 6.61 -12.90
CA ALA A 122 -8.01 6.67 -14.37
C ALA A 122 -8.79 7.85 -14.94
N GLU A 123 -8.41 9.09 -14.57
CA GLU A 123 -9.10 10.31 -14.98
C GLU A 123 -8.13 11.20 -15.79
N PRO A 124 -8.47 11.57 -17.03
CA PRO A 124 -7.61 12.42 -17.84
C PRO A 124 -7.59 13.89 -17.38
N ALA A 125 -8.56 14.31 -16.59
CA ALA A 125 -8.61 15.65 -16.02
C ALA A 125 -7.72 15.77 -14.77
N SER A 126 -7.36 17.00 -14.41
CA SER A 126 -6.68 17.24 -13.14
C SER A 126 -7.64 17.12 -11.96
N TYR A 127 -7.20 16.46 -10.90
CA TYR A 127 -7.97 16.26 -9.68
C TYR A 127 -7.06 16.31 -8.44
N ARG A 128 -7.69 16.35 -7.27
CA ARG A 128 -7.01 16.36 -5.98
C ARG A 128 -7.10 14.98 -5.34
N ILE A 129 -6.04 14.61 -4.64
CA ILE A 129 -5.98 13.39 -3.84
C ILE A 129 -5.73 13.83 -2.40
N LEU A 130 -6.49 13.26 -1.47
CA LEU A 130 -6.31 13.42 -0.04
C LEU A 130 -6.05 12.04 0.58
N LEU A 131 -4.84 11.84 1.02
CA LEU A 131 -4.41 10.66 1.77
C LEU A 131 -4.46 11.01 3.26
N THR A 132 -5.09 10.17 4.05
CA THR A 132 -5.18 10.37 5.50
C THR A 132 -4.66 9.13 6.20
N PHE A 133 -3.73 9.32 7.12
CA PHE A 133 -3.11 8.26 7.90
C PHE A 133 -3.45 8.43 9.37
N LEU A 134 -3.72 7.33 10.06
CA LEU A 134 -3.93 7.31 11.50
C LEU A 134 -2.63 6.83 12.15
N LEU A 135 -1.99 7.71 12.90
CA LEU A 135 -0.67 7.49 13.48
C LEU A 135 -0.74 7.54 15.01
N PRO A 136 0.09 6.77 15.73
CA PRO A 136 0.28 6.97 17.16
C PRO A 136 0.75 8.40 17.48
N ASP A 137 0.41 8.91 18.65
CA ASP A 137 0.81 10.26 19.08
C ASP A 137 2.32 10.48 19.13
N ASP A 138 3.10 9.40 19.22
CA ASP A 138 4.58 9.40 19.28
C ASP A 138 5.26 9.30 17.89
N ALA A 139 4.50 9.28 16.80
CA ALA A 139 5.04 9.23 15.44
C ALA A 139 5.30 10.65 14.93
N ASP A 140 6.53 11.14 14.99
CA ASP A 140 6.88 12.54 14.66
C ASP A 140 7.50 12.70 13.25
N GLY A 141 7.87 11.60 12.56
CA GLY A 141 8.56 11.61 11.27
C GLY A 141 10.07 11.88 11.41
N PRO A 142 10.78 12.12 10.31
CA PRO A 142 10.30 12.24 8.92
C PRO A 142 9.72 10.94 8.34
N PHE A 143 8.91 11.09 7.29
CA PHE A 143 8.21 9.96 6.68
C PHE A 143 8.57 9.80 5.19
N LEU A 144 8.42 8.57 4.69
CA LEU A 144 8.37 8.24 3.27
C LEU A 144 6.94 7.91 2.89
N LEU A 145 6.41 8.60 1.90
CA LEU A 145 5.14 8.28 1.27
C LEU A 145 5.41 7.52 -0.01
N ASP A 146 5.04 6.26 -0.04
CA ASP A 146 5.20 5.37 -1.17
C ASP A 146 3.84 5.17 -1.86
N ILE A 147 3.80 5.35 -3.18
CA ILE A 147 2.62 5.17 -4.02
C ILE A 147 2.97 4.17 -5.12
N GLU A 148 2.32 3.02 -5.13
CA GLU A 148 2.52 2.00 -6.16
C GLU A 148 1.89 2.44 -7.49
N GLY A 149 2.66 2.37 -8.57
CA GLY A 149 2.18 2.55 -9.95
C GLY A 149 1.62 1.28 -10.57
N SER A 150 1.31 1.34 -11.85
CA SER A 150 0.75 0.21 -12.61
C SER A 150 1.80 -0.78 -13.14
N ASP A 151 3.07 -0.40 -13.22
CA ASP A 151 4.13 -1.13 -13.93
C ASP A 151 5.30 -1.50 -13.00
N ASP A 152 5.02 -1.93 -11.78
CA ASP A 152 6.01 -2.20 -10.73
C ASP A 152 6.89 -0.95 -10.39
N ASP A 153 6.42 0.24 -10.75
CA ASP A 153 7.02 1.50 -10.35
C ASP A 153 6.47 1.95 -8.99
N LEU A 154 7.32 2.49 -8.13
CA LEU A 154 6.99 3.00 -6.82
C LEU A 154 7.44 4.47 -6.73
N ALA A 155 6.50 5.40 -6.66
CA ALA A 155 6.81 6.80 -6.38
C ALA A 155 7.04 6.99 -4.90
N ARG A 156 8.16 7.62 -4.53
CA ARG A 156 8.53 7.87 -3.15
C ARG A 156 8.73 9.36 -2.90
N PHE A 157 7.95 9.92 -1.99
CA PHE A 157 8.09 11.29 -1.50
C PHE A 157 8.61 11.30 -0.07
N ARG A 158 9.53 12.22 0.23
CA ARG A 158 9.91 12.52 1.61
C ARG A 158 8.98 13.59 2.17
N ILE A 159 8.39 13.30 3.34
CA ILE A 159 7.47 14.19 4.03
C ILE A 159 8.08 14.63 5.35
N GLU A 160 8.14 15.93 5.53
CA GLU A 160 8.56 16.59 6.78
C GLU A 160 7.39 17.48 7.22
N PRO A 161 6.43 16.93 8.00
CA PRO A 161 5.22 17.63 8.39
C PRO A 161 5.42 18.64 9.53
#